data_162bd041b4b56efd0a8811b65785077e
#
_entry.id   162bd041b4b56efd0a8811b65785077e
#
_cell.length_a   1.000
_cell.length_b   1.000
_cell.length_c   1.000
_cell.angle_alpha   90.00
_cell.angle_beta   90.00
_cell.angle_gamma   90.00
#
_symmetry.space_group_name_H-M   'P 1'
#
loop_
_entity.id
_entity.type
_entity.pdbx_description
1 polymer ?
#
loop_
_entity_poly.entity_id
_entity_poly.type
_entity_poly.pdbx_seq_one_letter_code
_entity_poly.pdbx_strand_id
1 'polypeptide(L)'
;VRKQVINAYGNVLVAEEFIAITEKNIGNLEKNLFEVTKVFENGLTEEESVEQLEITLLDERTQLNNAKRSKGISKQLFNLTLGIDVSQNVTLRNTLEGLTAENISLALLDKALTIEENLDYKIAQNLTEQRDIELKLEQSKGLPSINGFFNYGTTGFGNEFSFFDVE
;
A
#
# COMPACT_ATOMS: atom_id res chain seq x y z
N VAL A 1 -1.62 6.69 -2.56
CA VAL A 1 -2.33 6.38 -1.31
C VAL A 1 -3.19 5.13 -1.44
N ARG A 2 -4.21 5.06 -2.36
CA ARG A 2 -5.14 3.91 -2.45
C ARG A 2 -4.42 2.56 -2.62
N LYS A 3 -3.46 2.44 -3.57
CA LYS A 3 -2.68 1.21 -3.78
C LYS A 3 -1.89 0.82 -2.52
N GLN A 4 -1.34 1.79 -1.81
CA GLN A 4 -0.57 1.56 -0.57
C GLN A 4 -1.47 1.00 0.54
N VAL A 5 -2.67 1.55 0.71
CA VAL A 5 -3.65 1.06 1.70
C VAL A 5 -4.08 -0.38 1.37
N ILE A 6 -4.37 -0.68 0.09
CA ILE A 6 -4.74 -2.03 -0.34
C ILE A 6 -3.61 -3.02 -0.07
N ASN A 7 -2.36 -2.65 -0.39
CA ASN A 7 -1.20 -3.51 -0.13
C ASN A 7 -0.98 -3.72 1.37
N ALA A 8 -1.07 -2.66 2.18
CA ALA A 8 -0.91 -2.76 3.63
C ALA A 8 -2.03 -3.63 4.25
N TYR A 9 -3.26 -3.50 3.78
CA TYR A 9 -4.38 -4.34 4.18
C TYR A 9 -4.14 -5.82 3.82
N GLY A 10 -3.73 -6.09 2.57
CA GLY A 10 -3.40 -7.44 2.10
C GLY A 10 -2.27 -8.08 2.92
N ASN A 11 -1.23 -7.32 3.27
CA ASN A 11 -0.13 -7.82 4.08
C ASN A 11 -0.58 -8.27 5.49
N VAL A 12 -1.56 -7.59 6.09
CA VAL A 12 -2.13 -8.02 7.38
C VAL A 12 -2.90 -9.33 7.21
N LEU A 13 -3.72 -9.45 6.15
CA LEU A 13 -4.48 -10.68 5.89
C LEU A 13 -3.57 -11.88 5.61
N VAL A 14 -2.52 -11.68 4.82
CA VAL A 14 -1.51 -12.73 4.55
C VAL A 14 -0.82 -13.16 5.85
N ALA A 15 -0.49 -12.22 6.74
CA ALA A 15 0.12 -12.55 8.02
C ALA A 15 -0.86 -13.30 8.94
N GLU A 16 -2.15 -12.98 8.91
CA GLU A 16 -3.19 -13.71 9.66
C GLU A 16 -3.37 -15.14 9.14
N GLU A 17 -3.41 -15.30 7.83
CA GLU A 17 -3.53 -16.63 7.19
C GLU A 17 -2.30 -17.50 7.48
N PHE A 18 -1.11 -16.92 7.38
CA PHE A 18 0.14 -17.62 7.70
C PHE A 18 0.16 -18.13 9.15
N ILE A 19 -0.33 -17.34 10.11
CA ILE A 19 -0.47 -17.77 11.51
C ILE A 19 -1.44 -18.95 11.60
N ALA A 20 -2.60 -18.87 10.95
CA ALA A 20 -3.61 -19.92 10.99
C ALA A 20 -3.08 -21.26 10.41
N ILE A 21 -2.33 -21.18 9.29
CA ILE A 21 -1.70 -22.35 8.68
C ILE A 21 -0.65 -22.94 9.61
N THR A 22 0.23 -22.12 10.19
CA THR A 22 1.28 -22.56 11.11
C THR A 22 0.70 -23.19 12.38
N GLU A 23 -0.37 -22.61 12.96
CA GLU A 23 -1.07 -23.20 14.11
C GLU A 23 -1.68 -24.57 13.78
N LYS A 24 -2.23 -24.73 12.58
CA LYS A 24 -2.75 -26.02 12.09
C LYS A 24 -1.63 -27.05 11.91
N ASN A 25 -0.48 -26.62 11.35
CA ASN A 25 0.69 -27.48 11.19
C ASN A 25 1.22 -27.95 12.54
N ILE A 26 1.35 -27.06 13.52
CA ILE A 26 1.74 -27.41 14.88
C ILE A 26 0.79 -28.46 15.46
N GLY A 27 -0.53 -28.28 15.33
CA GLY A 27 -1.50 -29.24 15.81
C GLY A 27 -1.38 -30.62 15.15
N ASN A 28 -1.01 -30.69 13.87
CA ASN A 28 -0.74 -31.94 13.17
C ASN A 28 0.58 -32.57 13.63
N LEU A 29 1.65 -31.76 13.81
CA LEU A 29 2.93 -32.25 14.33
C LEU A 29 2.83 -32.79 15.76
N GLU A 30 2.03 -32.15 16.63
CA GLU A 30 1.78 -32.62 17.99
C GLU A 30 1.09 -33.99 17.99
N LYS A 31 0.14 -34.22 17.08
CA LYS A 31 -0.49 -35.54 16.91
C LYS A 31 0.51 -36.59 16.42
N ASN A 32 1.29 -36.24 15.38
CA ASN A 32 2.32 -37.12 14.86
C ASN A 32 3.36 -37.47 15.91
N LEU A 33 3.82 -36.50 16.70
CA LEU A 33 4.75 -36.73 17.79
C LEU A 33 4.17 -37.70 18.82
N PHE A 34 2.89 -37.51 19.20
CA PHE A 34 2.23 -38.44 20.12
C PHE A 34 2.19 -39.86 19.58
N GLU A 35 1.82 -40.03 18.28
CA GLU A 35 1.76 -41.34 17.63
C GLU A 35 3.13 -42.01 17.56
N VAL A 36 4.17 -41.28 17.11
CA VAL A 36 5.52 -41.81 16.99
C VAL A 36 6.12 -42.15 18.36
N THR A 37 5.84 -41.31 19.39
CA THR A 37 6.25 -41.64 20.78
C THR A 37 5.63 -42.96 21.25
N LYS A 38 4.35 -43.21 20.92
CA LYS A 38 3.73 -44.50 21.28
C LYS A 38 4.33 -45.68 20.52
N VAL A 39 4.73 -45.51 19.28
CA VAL A 39 5.43 -46.52 18.47
C VAL A 39 6.81 -46.80 19.08
N PHE A 40 7.53 -45.76 19.51
CA PHE A 40 8.82 -45.88 20.20
C PHE A 40 8.70 -46.60 21.54
N GLU A 41 7.73 -46.22 22.38
CA GLU A 41 7.46 -46.91 23.67
C GLU A 41 7.20 -48.41 23.50
N ASN A 42 6.68 -48.85 22.34
CA ASN A 42 6.48 -50.25 22.01
C ASN A 42 7.72 -50.91 21.32
N GLY A 43 8.82 -50.20 21.18
CA GLY A 43 10.06 -50.70 20.60
C GLY A 43 10.03 -50.92 19.07
N LEU A 44 9.11 -50.22 18.38
CA LEU A 44 8.88 -50.37 16.94
C LEU A 44 9.53 -49.27 16.09
N THR A 45 10.13 -48.24 16.70
CA THR A 45 10.90 -47.18 16.03
C THR A 45 12.07 -46.75 16.89
N GLU A 46 13.00 -45.98 16.31
CA GLU A 46 14.18 -45.46 16.97
C GLU A 46 13.88 -44.11 17.66
N GLU A 47 14.59 -43.79 18.73
CA GLU A 47 14.47 -42.53 19.49
C GLU A 47 14.72 -41.32 18.63
N GLU A 48 15.64 -41.43 17.66
CA GLU A 48 15.97 -40.38 16.69
C GLU A 48 14.70 -39.82 15.95
N SER A 49 13.73 -40.72 15.67
CA SER A 49 12.47 -40.31 15.03
C SER A 49 11.62 -39.40 15.91
N VAL A 50 11.64 -39.63 17.22
CA VAL A 50 10.94 -38.78 18.20
C VAL A 50 11.65 -37.44 18.33
N GLU A 51 12.96 -37.43 18.52
CA GLU A 51 13.79 -36.23 18.65
C GLU A 51 13.67 -35.32 17.42
N GLN A 52 13.67 -35.90 16.21
CA GLN A 52 13.52 -35.16 14.98
C GLN A 52 12.17 -34.41 14.91
N LEU A 53 11.09 -35.04 15.36
CA LEU A 53 9.78 -34.41 15.41
C LEU A 53 9.68 -33.32 16.49
N GLU A 54 10.34 -33.52 17.63
CA GLU A 54 10.43 -32.52 18.69
C GLU A 54 11.18 -31.27 18.21
N ILE A 55 12.31 -31.43 17.52
CA ILE A 55 13.06 -30.32 16.91
C ILE A 55 12.20 -29.60 15.90
N THR A 56 11.51 -30.32 15.01
CA THR A 56 10.63 -29.73 13.99
C THR A 56 9.49 -28.95 14.65
N LEU A 57 8.89 -29.47 15.72
CA LEU A 57 7.83 -28.81 16.47
C LEU A 57 8.33 -27.51 17.13
N LEU A 58 9.56 -27.51 17.66
CA LEU A 58 10.18 -26.33 18.26
C LEU A 58 10.44 -25.24 17.20
N ASP A 59 10.90 -25.63 16.01
CA ASP A 59 11.10 -24.72 14.89
C ASP A 59 9.78 -24.10 14.42
N GLU A 60 8.71 -24.87 14.26
CA GLU A 60 7.39 -24.38 13.90
C GLU A 60 6.82 -23.41 14.94
N ARG A 61 7.00 -23.70 16.24
CA ARG A 61 6.61 -22.78 17.32
C ARG A 61 7.39 -21.47 17.28
N THR A 62 8.66 -21.53 16.92
CA THR A 62 9.51 -20.35 16.74
C THR A 62 9.03 -19.53 15.54
N GLN A 63 8.68 -20.18 14.43
CA GLN A 63 8.09 -19.52 13.26
C GLN A 63 6.75 -18.86 13.61
N LEU A 64 5.89 -19.52 14.39
CA LEU A 64 4.61 -18.95 14.85
C LEU A 64 4.83 -17.66 15.65
N ASN A 65 5.80 -17.67 16.58
CA ASN A 65 6.13 -16.47 17.36
C ASN A 65 6.65 -15.32 16.47
N ASN A 66 7.46 -15.65 15.46
CA ASN A 66 7.92 -14.67 14.46
C ASN A 66 6.76 -14.13 13.62
N ALA A 67 5.86 -15.00 13.17
CA ALA A 67 4.66 -14.60 12.42
C ALA A 67 3.74 -13.68 13.23
N LYS A 68 3.53 -13.98 14.51
CA LYS A 68 2.73 -13.12 15.41
C LYS A 68 3.35 -11.72 15.57
N ARG A 69 4.68 -11.63 15.69
CA ARG A 69 5.39 -10.33 15.70
C ARG A 69 5.25 -9.59 14.37
N SER A 70 5.44 -10.30 13.26
CA SER A 70 5.31 -9.74 11.92
C SER A 70 3.89 -9.21 11.65
N LYS A 71 2.85 -9.94 12.08
CA LYS A 71 1.46 -9.46 12.04
C LYS A 71 1.28 -8.15 12.81
N GLY A 72 1.89 -8.05 14.01
CA GLY A 72 1.86 -6.81 14.80
C GLY A 72 2.45 -5.63 14.03
N ILE A 73 3.62 -5.81 13.41
CA ILE A 73 4.28 -4.79 12.59
C ILE A 73 3.43 -4.43 11.37
N SER A 74 2.85 -5.43 10.69
CA SER A 74 1.97 -5.19 9.54
C SER A 74 0.73 -4.38 9.91
N LYS A 75 0.11 -4.63 11.08
CA LYS A 75 -0.99 -3.82 11.61
C LYS A 75 -0.58 -2.37 11.90
N GLN A 76 0.57 -2.18 12.52
CA GLN A 76 1.11 -0.84 12.80
C GLN A 76 1.38 -0.07 11.50
N LEU A 77 1.96 -0.72 10.49
CA LEU A 77 2.20 -0.12 9.18
C LEU A 77 0.88 0.21 8.46
N PHE A 78 -0.12 -0.66 8.57
CA PHE A 78 -1.47 -0.40 8.05
C PHE A 78 -2.09 0.84 8.71
N ASN A 79 -2.04 0.95 10.04
CA ASN A 79 -2.52 2.12 10.77
C ASN A 79 -1.80 3.40 10.34
N LEU A 80 -0.47 3.34 10.21
CA LEU A 80 0.34 4.46 9.71
C LEU A 80 -0.10 4.88 8.29
N THR A 81 -0.35 3.91 7.42
CA THR A 81 -0.79 4.18 6.04
C THR A 81 -2.18 4.83 5.99
N LEU A 82 -3.04 4.52 6.97
CA LEU A 82 -4.36 5.16 7.14
C LEU A 82 -4.27 6.55 7.78
N GLY A 83 -3.13 6.91 8.38
CA GLY A 83 -2.98 8.16 9.14
C GLY A 83 -3.67 8.15 10.52
N ILE A 84 -3.89 6.96 11.09
CA ILE A 84 -4.44 6.78 12.44
C ILE A 84 -3.34 6.41 13.43
N ASP A 85 -3.65 6.44 14.73
CA ASP A 85 -2.69 6.06 15.76
C ASP A 85 -2.17 4.63 15.54
N VAL A 86 -0.84 4.47 15.58
CA VAL A 86 -0.14 3.20 15.31
C VAL A 86 -0.55 2.12 16.31
N SER A 87 -0.88 2.50 17.54
CA SER A 87 -1.29 1.60 18.63
C SER A 87 -2.77 1.24 18.61
N GLN A 88 -3.56 1.88 17.70
CA GLN A 88 -5.00 1.64 17.62
C GLN A 88 -5.29 0.20 17.21
N ASN A 89 -6.18 -0.46 17.97
CA ASN A 89 -6.57 -1.82 17.64
C ASN A 89 -7.64 -1.82 16.55
N VAL A 90 -7.24 -2.23 15.34
CA VAL A 90 -8.12 -2.38 14.18
C VAL A 90 -8.36 -3.86 13.92
N THR A 91 -9.62 -4.24 13.72
CA THR A 91 -10.02 -5.59 13.30
C THR A 91 -10.43 -5.58 11.84
N LEU A 92 -9.86 -6.48 11.05
CA LEU A 92 -10.22 -6.65 9.65
C LEU A 92 -11.47 -7.52 9.52
N ARG A 93 -12.35 -7.17 8.60
CA ARG A 93 -13.62 -7.92 8.39
C ARG A 93 -13.47 -9.08 7.44
N ASN A 94 -12.58 -8.97 6.47
CA ASN A 94 -12.40 -9.94 5.41
C ASN A 94 -11.31 -10.95 5.77
N THR A 95 -11.45 -12.15 5.25
CA THR A 95 -10.37 -13.15 5.20
C THR A 95 -9.72 -13.11 3.83
N LEU A 96 -8.49 -13.61 3.72
CA LEU A 96 -7.78 -13.68 2.44
C LEU A 96 -8.55 -14.56 1.44
N GLU A 97 -9.07 -15.69 1.89
CA GLU A 97 -9.86 -16.62 1.09
C GLU A 97 -11.16 -15.97 0.58
N GLY A 98 -11.89 -15.23 1.44
CA GLY A 98 -13.11 -14.54 1.04
C GLY A 98 -12.85 -13.47 -0.01
N LEU A 99 -11.77 -12.68 0.12
CA LEU A 99 -11.40 -11.67 -0.87
C LEU A 99 -10.97 -12.29 -2.21
N THR A 100 -10.25 -13.41 -2.18
CA THR A 100 -9.85 -14.10 -3.40
C THR A 100 -11.05 -14.68 -4.12
N ALA A 101 -11.99 -15.32 -3.41
CA ALA A 101 -13.20 -15.85 -3.98
C ALA A 101 -14.11 -14.80 -4.63
N GLU A 102 -14.20 -13.59 -4.01
CA GLU A 102 -15.01 -12.49 -4.55
C GLU A 102 -14.35 -11.79 -5.75
N ASN A 103 -13.03 -11.69 -5.77
CA ASN A 103 -12.31 -10.83 -6.73
C ASN A 103 -11.61 -11.61 -7.86
N ILE A 104 -11.37 -12.90 -7.71
CA ILE A 104 -10.79 -13.73 -8.78
C ILE A 104 -11.94 -14.45 -9.50
N SER A 105 -12.58 -13.76 -10.44
CA SER A 105 -13.49 -14.40 -11.38
C SER A 105 -12.78 -14.53 -12.73
N LEU A 106 -12.93 -15.71 -13.37
CA LEU A 106 -12.44 -15.95 -14.74
C LEU A 106 -13.01 -14.93 -15.74
N ALA A 107 -14.17 -14.35 -15.46
CA ALA A 107 -14.76 -13.27 -16.24
C ALA A 107 -13.91 -11.98 -16.28
N LEU A 108 -12.99 -11.79 -15.33
CA LEU A 108 -12.03 -10.67 -15.37
C LEU A 108 -10.95 -10.88 -16.44
N LEU A 109 -10.64 -12.12 -16.79
CA LEU A 109 -9.68 -12.45 -17.85
C LEU A 109 -10.26 -12.26 -19.24
N ASP A 110 -11.58 -12.39 -19.39
CA ASP A 110 -12.30 -12.20 -20.66
C ASP A 110 -12.66 -10.73 -20.91
N LYS A 111 -12.51 -9.86 -19.93
CA LYS A 111 -12.77 -8.43 -20.10
C LYS A 111 -11.65 -7.81 -20.93
N ALA A 112 -12.02 -7.31 -22.13
CA ALA A 112 -11.09 -6.56 -22.96
C ALA A 112 -10.46 -5.41 -22.14
N LEU A 113 -9.14 -5.39 -22.10
CA LEU A 113 -8.41 -4.36 -21.36
C LEU A 113 -8.53 -3.03 -22.12
N THR A 114 -9.34 -2.12 -21.61
CA THR A 114 -9.43 -0.74 -22.10
C THR A 114 -8.30 0.05 -21.46
N ILE A 115 -7.18 0.19 -22.17
CA ILE A 115 -5.97 0.88 -21.67
C ILE A 115 -6.32 2.32 -21.29
N GLU A 116 -7.22 2.96 -22.02
CA GLU A 116 -7.67 4.34 -21.82
C GLU A 116 -8.39 4.56 -20.49
N GLU A 117 -8.96 3.52 -19.89
CA GLU A 117 -9.59 3.59 -18.57
C GLU A 117 -8.57 3.49 -17.43
N ASN A 118 -7.35 3.03 -17.72
CA ASN A 118 -6.31 2.88 -16.71
C ASN A 118 -5.82 4.25 -16.22
N LEU A 119 -5.79 4.43 -14.90
CA LEU A 119 -5.35 5.68 -14.28
C LEU A 119 -3.88 6.01 -14.60
N ASP A 120 -3.02 4.99 -14.64
CA ASP A 120 -1.59 5.19 -14.93
C ASP A 120 -1.40 5.64 -16.39
N TYR A 121 -2.23 5.16 -17.34
CA TYR A 121 -2.25 5.63 -18.72
C TYR A 121 -2.68 7.11 -18.81
N LYS A 122 -3.75 7.50 -18.10
CA LYS A 122 -4.20 8.90 -18.06
C LYS A 122 -3.15 9.83 -17.45
N ILE A 123 -2.42 9.37 -16.43
CA ILE A 123 -1.31 10.13 -15.85
C ILE A 123 -0.18 10.31 -16.86
N ALA A 124 0.18 9.24 -17.60
CA ALA A 124 1.22 9.30 -18.64
C ALA A 124 0.80 10.24 -19.79
N GLN A 125 -0.45 10.17 -20.22
CA GLN A 125 -1.00 11.08 -21.24
C GLN A 125 -0.93 12.56 -20.79
N ASN A 126 -1.36 12.84 -19.57
CA ASN A 126 -1.31 14.18 -19.00
C ASN A 126 0.13 14.71 -18.91
N LEU A 127 1.09 13.84 -18.55
CA LEU A 127 2.50 14.19 -18.55
C LEU A 127 3.01 14.55 -19.96
N THR A 128 2.57 13.82 -20.99
CA THR A 128 2.91 14.13 -22.39
C THR A 128 2.37 15.50 -22.78
N GLU A 129 1.11 15.80 -22.45
CA GLU A 129 0.50 17.12 -22.71
C GLU A 129 1.26 18.25 -22.00
N GLN A 130 1.70 18.03 -20.76
CA GLN A 130 2.54 18.99 -20.03
C GLN A 130 3.86 19.26 -20.76
N ARG A 131 4.52 18.22 -21.27
CA ARG A 131 5.77 18.37 -22.04
C ARG A 131 5.56 19.12 -23.34
N ASP A 132 4.43 18.92 -24.01
CA ASP A 132 4.08 19.67 -25.23
C ASP A 132 3.87 21.16 -24.93
N ILE A 133 3.26 21.47 -23.79
CA ILE A 133 3.08 22.88 -23.35
C ILE A 133 4.43 23.49 -22.98
N GLU A 134 5.29 22.77 -22.25
CA GLU A 134 6.64 23.23 -21.94
C GLU A 134 7.47 23.51 -23.23
N LEU A 135 7.36 22.62 -24.23
CA LEU A 135 8.02 22.81 -25.50
C LEU A 135 7.52 24.09 -26.20
N LYS A 136 6.22 24.34 -26.24
CA LYS A 136 5.63 25.55 -26.80
C LYS A 136 6.10 26.80 -26.04
N LEU A 137 6.21 26.71 -24.69
CA LEU A 137 6.74 27.79 -23.87
C LEU A 137 8.21 28.09 -24.22
N GLU A 138 9.05 27.08 -24.34
CA GLU A 138 10.45 27.26 -24.74
C GLU A 138 10.57 27.84 -26.16
N GLN A 139 9.77 27.38 -27.09
CA GLN A 139 9.73 27.94 -28.44
C GLN A 139 9.27 29.42 -28.43
N SER A 140 8.36 29.79 -27.55
CA SER A 140 7.88 31.18 -27.44
C SER A 140 8.94 32.16 -26.93
N LYS A 141 9.93 31.68 -26.16
CA LYS A 141 11.07 32.50 -25.69
C LYS A 141 11.97 33.00 -26.84
N GLY A 142 11.94 32.30 -27.97
CA GLY A 142 12.63 32.73 -29.19
C GLY A 142 11.90 33.80 -30.00
N LEU A 143 10.64 34.11 -29.64
CA LEU A 143 9.84 35.12 -30.32
C LEU A 143 10.10 36.52 -29.74
N PRO A 144 9.99 37.60 -30.55
CA PRO A 144 10.11 38.96 -30.03
C PRO A 144 8.97 39.29 -29.06
N SER A 145 9.29 39.90 -27.92
CA SER A 145 8.30 40.38 -26.96
C SER A 145 7.88 41.80 -27.32
N ILE A 146 6.55 42.07 -27.32
CA ILE A 146 5.98 43.40 -27.52
C ILE A 146 5.35 43.84 -26.20
N ASN A 147 5.88 44.95 -25.65
CA ASN A 147 5.34 45.57 -24.43
C ASN A 147 4.71 46.92 -24.77
N GLY A 148 3.47 47.12 -24.40
CA GLY A 148 2.77 48.42 -24.51
C GLY A 148 2.64 49.08 -23.14
N PHE A 149 3.02 50.35 -23.03
CA PHE A 149 2.85 51.15 -21.81
C PHE A 149 1.82 52.25 -22.09
N PHE A 150 0.87 52.42 -21.21
CA PHE A 150 -0.02 53.57 -21.20
C PHE A 150 0.12 54.28 -19.85
N ASN A 151 0.52 55.54 -19.92
CA ASN A 151 0.59 56.42 -18.75
C ASN A 151 -0.37 57.56 -18.93
N TYR A 152 -1.27 57.72 -17.99
CA TYR A 152 -2.14 58.92 -17.87
C TYR A 152 -1.82 59.62 -16.58
N GLY A 153 -1.44 60.88 -16.67
CA GLY A 153 -1.16 61.74 -15.51
C GLY A 153 -1.66 63.14 -15.74
N THR A 154 -2.27 63.73 -14.76
CA THR A 154 -2.58 65.17 -14.73
C THR A 154 -1.64 65.84 -13.78
N THR A 155 -1.06 66.96 -14.23
CA THR A 155 -0.15 67.79 -13.41
C THR A 155 -0.79 69.15 -13.20
N GLY A 156 -1.13 69.47 -11.99
CA GLY A 156 -1.61 70.81 -11.61
C GLY A 156 -0.46 71.65 -11.09
N PHE A 157 -0.33 72.87 -11.60
CA PHE A 157 0.61 73.87 -11.11
C PHE A 157 -0.15 74.91 -10.33
N GLY A 158 0.08 75.07 -9.03
CA GLY A 158 -0.51 76.07 -8.17
C GLY A 158 0.36 76.32 -6.95
N ASN A 159 0.27 77.56 -6.41
CA ASN A 159 1.03 77.95 -5.23
C ASN A 159 0.41 77.44 -3.91
N GLU A 160 -0.78 76.81 -4.00
CA GLU A 160 -1.43 76.18 -2.85
C GLU A 160 -1.82 74.74 -3.19
N PHE A 161 -1.67 73.84 -2.22
CA PHE A 161 -1.98 72.43 -2.37
C PHE A 161 -3.49 72.20 -2.16
N SER A 162 -4.26 72.15 -3.26
CA SER A 162 -5.67 71.79 -3.21
C SER A 162 -5.95 70.64 -4.17
N PHE A 163 -6.52 69.55 -3.64
CA PHE A 163 -6.81 68.34 -4.41
C PHE A 163 -8.22 68.42 -5.11
N PHE A 164 -9.08 69.33 -4.71
CA PHE A 164 -10.49 69.26 -5.07
C PHE A 164 -11.17 70.54 -5.56
N ASP A 165 -10.44 71.63 -5.70
CA ASP A 165 -10.98 72.85 -6.31
C ASP A 165 -10.77 72.85 -7.82
N VAL A 166 -11.75 72.27 -8.54
CA VAL A 166 -11.91 72.44 -9.99
C VAL A 166 -13.16 73.32 -10.21
N GLU A 167 -12.97 74.57 -10.59
CA GLU A 167 -14.04 75.36 -11.25
C GLU A 167 -14.25 74.81 -12.64
#